data_5b768c25225c773da9240104dc61238c
#
_entry.id   5b768c25225c773da9240104dc61238c
#
_cell.length_a   1.000
_cell.length_b   1.000
_cell.length_c   1.000
_cell.angle_alpha   90.00
_cell.angle_beta   90.00
_cell.angle_gamma   90.00
#
_symmetry.space_group_name_H-M   'P 1'
#
loop_
_entity.id
_entity.type
_entity.pdbx_description
1 polymer ?
#
loop_
_entity_poly.entity_id
_entity_poly.type
_entity_poly.pdbx_seq_one_letter_code
_entity_poly.pdbx_strand_id
1 'polypeptide(L)'
;MDASAAGKTFPPYEFHVERGKIREFADAIGDPNPIYRDPDCAAKMGFAAIPAPPTLLRTFLYEPKAASDALDVKDWSYIVHGEQEFEYFAPVVAGDVLTARERIASITEKESRRAGKLQIAVIETTFHNQRG
;
A
#
# COMPACT_ATOMS: atom_id res chain seq x y z
N MET A 1 11.67 17.89 4.21
CA MET A 1 10.22 17.63 4.26
C MET A 1 9.54 18.73 5.06
N ASP A 2 8.30 19.07 4.70
CA ASP A 2 7.49 20.02 5.46
C ASP A 2 6.88 19.35 6.71
N ALA A 3 7.40 19.66 7.88
CA ALA A 3 6.92 19.07 9.14
C ALA A 3 5.46 19.44 9.45
N SER A 4 4.93 20.55 8.89
CA SER A 4 3.53 20.96 9.06
C SER A 4 2.53 20.05 8.34
N ALA A 5 3.01 19.15 7.48
CA ALA A 5 2.19 18.16 6.81
C ALA A 5 1.77 17.01 7.72
N ALA A 6 2.39 16.83 8.89
CA ALA A 6 1.99 15.82 9.85
C ALA A 6 0.51 16.00 10.28
N GLY A 7 -0.24 14.93 10.29
CA GLY A 7 -1.68 14.94 10.60
C GLY A 7 -2.60 15.24 9.41
N LYS A 8 -2.08 15.68 8.27
CA LYS A 8 -2.92 15.93 7.09
C LYS A 8 -3.52 14.63 6.56
N THR A 9 -4.78 14.72 6.16
CA THR A 9 -5.53 13.65 5.47
C THR A 9 -5.82 14.07 4.04
N PHE A 10 -5.99 13.10 3.15
CA PHE A 10 -6.18 13.35 1.73
C PHE A 10 -7.51 12.80 1.25
N PRO A 11 -8.05 13.30 0.13
CA PRO A 11 -9.26 12.78 -0.46
C PRO A 11 -9.13 11.28 -0.74
N PRO A 12 -10.23 10.51 -0.54
CA PRO A 12 -10.20 9.09 -0.86
C PRO A 12 -10.07 8.85 -2.36
N TYR A 13 -9.49 7.75 -2.72
CA TYR A 13 -9.42 7.25 -4.09
C TYR A 13 -9.76 5.76 -4.14
N GLU A 14 -10.11 5.27 -5.31
CA GLU A 14 -10.70 3.95 -5.49
C GLU A 14 -9.84 3.08 -6.38
N PHE A 15 -9.74 1.79 -6.03
CA PHE A 15 -9.07 0.76 -6.83
C PHE A 15 -9.96 -0.44 -7.03
N HIS A 16 -9.93 -0.97 -8.23
CA HIS A 16 -10.52 -2.26 -8.55
C HIS A 16 -9.45 -3.35 -8.45
N VAL A 17 -9.72 -4.38 -7.65
CA VAL A 17 -8.82 -5.52 -7.50
C VAL A 17 -9.05 -6.48 -8.66
N GLU A 18 -8.26 -6.32 -9.70
CA GLU A 18 -8.37 -7.08 -10.94
C GLU A 18 -7.68 -8.45 -10.80
N ARG A 19 -8.37 -9.51 -11.24
CA ARG A 19 -7.82 -10.87 -11.24
C ARG A 19 -6.51 -10.98 -12.02
N GLY A 20 -6.44 -10.33 -13.19
CA GLY A 20 -5.24 -10.30 -14.02
C GLY A 20 -4.06 -9.66 -13.32
N LYS A 21 -4.30 -8.57 -12.56
CA LYS A 21 -3.27 -7.89 -11.79
C LYS A 21 -2.74 -8.76 -10.64
N ILE A 22 -3.59 -9.53 -9.97
CA ILE A 22 -3.16 -10.50 -8.95
C ILE A 22 -2.20 -11.51 -9.56
N ARG A 23 -2.56 -12.08 -10.71
CA ARG A 23 -1.71 -13.05 -11.41
C ARG A 23 -0.37 -12.45 -11.81
N GLU A 24 -0.38 -11.29 -12.47
CA GLU A 24 0.84 -10.59 -12.88
C GLU A 24 1.75 -10.28 -11.69
N PHE A 25 1.16 -9.83 -10.58
CA PHE A 25 1.92 -9.53 -9.38
C PHE A 25 2.52 -10.79 -8.76
N ALA A 26 1.76 -11.89 -8.66
CA ALA A 26 2.26 -13.16 -8.16
C ALA A 26 3.42 -13.69 -9.03
N ASP A 27 3.33 -13.54 -10.36
CA ASP A 27 4.40 -13.90 -11.28
C ASP A 27 5.63 -13.01 -11.06
N ALA A 28 5.43 -11.70 -10.88
CA ALA A 28 6.52 -10.72 -10.69
C ALA A 28 7.31 -10.95 -9.40
N ILE A 29 6.64 -11.40 -8.32
CA ILE A 29 7.32 -11.73 -7.06
C ILE A 29 7.80 -13.19 -7.00
N GLY A 30 7.59 -13.97 -8.06
CA GLY A 30 8.00 -15.37 -8.13
C GLY A 30 7.20 -16.32 -7.25
N ASP A 31 5.96 -15.97 -6.90
CA ASP A 31 5.09 -16.83 -6.08
C ASP A 31 4.28 -17.77 -6.96
N PRO A 32 4.58 -19.08 -6.96
CA PRO A 32 3.90 -20.07 -7.80
C PRO A 32 2.59 -20.57 -7.20
N ASN A 33 2.15 -20.06 -6.05
CA ASN A 33 0.99 -20.58 -5.33
C ASN A 33 -0.26 -20.56 -6.21
N PRO A 34 -0.93 -21.70 -6.42
CA PRO A 34 -2.09 -21.80 -7.30
C PRO A 34 -3.30 -20.99 -6.80
N ILE A 35 -3.36 -20.61 -5.53
CA ILE A 35 -4.46 -19.77 -5.02
C ILE A 35 -4.58 -18.42 -5.74
N TYR A 36 -3.49 -17.91 -6.31
CA TYR A 36 -3.47 -16.65 -7.06
C TYR A 36 -3.87 -16.81 -8.52
N ARG A 37 -4.13 -18.05 -8.98
CA ARG A 37 -4.38 -18.37 -10.39
C ARG A 37 -5.64 -19.18 -10.60
N ASP A 38 -5.94 -20.10 -9.68
CA ASP A 38 -7.02 -21.08 -9.77
C ASP A 38 -8.13 -20.76 -8.75
N PRO A 39 -9.34 -20.36 -9.21
CA PRO A 39 -10.46 -20.06 -8.32
C PRO A 39 -10.92 -21.28 -7.51
N ASP A 40 -10.81 -22.50 -8.04
CA ASP A 40 -11.20 -23.70 -7.31
C ASP A 40 -10.22 -24.00 -6.16
N CYS A 41 -8.93 -23.73 -6.38
CA CYS A 41 -7.93 -23.82 -5.35
C CYS A 41 -8.17 -22.76 -4.26
N ALA A 42 -8.45 -21.52 -4.63
CA ALA A 42 -8.78 -20.45 -3.70
C ALA A 42 -10.02 -20.78 -2.86
N ALA A 43 -11.09 -21.31 -3.49
CA ALA A 43 -12.31 -21.71 -2.81
C ALA A 43 -12.07 -22.85 -1.80
N LYS A 44 -11.27 -23.85 -2.14
CA LYS A 44 -10.87 -24.94 -1.21
C LYS A 44 -10.11 -24.42 0.01
N MET A 45 -9.40 -23.30 -0.13
CA MET A 45 -8.69 -22.63 0.96
C MET A 45 -9.58 -21.65 1.75
N GLY A 46 -10.85 -21.52 1.41
CA GLY A 46 -11.84 -20.72 2.12
C GLY A 46 -11.97 -19.27 1.62
N PHE A 47 -11.37 -18.92 0.49
CA PHE A 47 -11.50 -17.59 -0.09
C PHE A 47 -12.76 -17.49 -0.98
N ALA A 48 -13.45 -16.36 -0.91
CA ALA A 48 -14.63 -16.09 -1.73
C ALA A 48 -14.30 -15.90 -3.23
N ALA A 49 -13.08 -15.49 -3.53
CA ALA A 49 -12.51 -15.36 -4.88
C ALA A 49 -10.98 -15.47 -4.78
N ILE A 50 -10.27 -15.34 -5.89
CA ILE A 50 -8.81 -15.36 -5.90
C ILE A 50 -8.28 -14.26 -4.96
N PRO A 51 -7.50 -14.62 -3.91
CA PRO A 51 -6.98 -13.63 -2.97
C PRO A 51 -5.83 -12.83 -3.59
N ALA A 52 -5.67 -11.61 -3.11
CA ALA A 52 -4.50 -10.80 -3.42
C ALA A 52 -3.29 -11.27 -2.60
N PRO A 53 -2.08 -11.33 -3.18
CA PRO A 53 -0.87 -11.48 -2.40
C PRO A 53 -0.73 -10.36 -1.36
N PRO A 54 -0.18 -10.64 -0.17
CA PRO A 54 -0.20 -9.68 0.96
C PRO A 54 0.46 -8.32 0.68
N THR A 55 1.32 -8.23 -0.31
CA THR A 55 2.00 -6.97 -0.65
C THR A 55 1.43 -6.29 -1.91
N LEU A 56 0.37 -6.84 -2.52
CA LEU A 56 -0.25 -6.27 -3.72
C LEU A 56 -0.69 -4.82 -3.51
N LEU A 57 -1.22 -4.49 -2.32
CA LEU A 57 -1.71 -3.15 -2.02
C LEU A 57 -0.64 -2.08 -2.15
N ARG A 58 0.64 -2.44 -2.03
CA ARG A 58 1.75 -1.50 -2.27
C ARG A 58 1.74 -0.96 -3.70
N THR A 59 1.25 -1.71 -4.67
CA THR A 59 1.17 -1.26 -6.07
C THR A 59 0.10 -0.20 -6.31
N PHE A 60 -0.88 -0.08 -5.42
CA PHE A 60 -1.94 0.93 -5.49
C PHE A 60 -1.55 2.29 -4.88
N LEU A 61 -0.41 2.38 -4.22
CA LEU A 61 0.06 3.60 -3.54
C LEU A 61 0.87 4.54 -4.44
N TYR A 62 0.93 4.27 -5.73
CA TYR A 62 1.65 5.13 -6.67
C TYR A 62 0.83 6.30 -7.20
N GLU A 63 -0.49 6.22 -7.10
CA GLU A 63 -1.43 7.29 -7.46
C GLU A 63 -2.66 7.23 -6.53
N PRO A 64 -3.15 8.37 -6.04
CA PRO A 64 -2.65 9.73 -6.25
C PRO A 64 -1.42 10.04 -5.39
N LYS A 65 -0.60 10.98 -5.83
CA LYS A 65 0.62 11.42 -5.13
C LYS A 65 0.38 12.43 -4.01
N ALA A 66 -0.87 12.62 -3.58
CA ALA A 66 -1.26 13.72 -2.71
C ALA A 66 -0.46 13.77 -1.39
N ALA A 67 -0.27 12.61 -0.74
CA ALA A 67 0.50 12.55 0.49
C ALA A 67 1.99 12.85 0.25
N SER A 68 2.58 12.28 -0.80
CA SER A 68 3.98 12.51 -1.15
C SER A 68 4.25 13.96 -1.58
N ASP A 69 3.33 14.58 -2.33
CA ASP A 69 3.44 15.97 -2.73
C ASP A 69 3.37 16.92 -1.52
N ALA A 70 2.53 16.59 -0.55
CA ALA A 70 2.40 17.37 0.69
C ALA A 70 3.65 17.33 1.58
N LEU A 71 4.55 16.36 1.40
CA LEU A 71 5.82 16.29 2.10
C LEU A 71 6.83 17.36 1.63
N ASP A 72 6.58 17.99 0.47
CA ASP A 72 7.46 19.00 -0.13
C ASP A 72 8.93 18.56 -0.16
N VAL A 73 9.17 17.39 -0.70
CA VAL A 73 10.54 16.85 -0.84
C VAL A 73 11.24 17.57 -1.97
N LYS A 74 12.34 18.24 -1.66
CA LYS A 74 13.09 19.03 -2.65
C LYS A 74 13.89 18.17 -3.62
N ASP A 75 14.39 17.04 -3.15
CA ASP A 75 15.17 16.11 -3.97
C ASP A 75 14.81 14.66 -3.63
N TRP A 76 14.10 14.02 -4.55
CA TRP A 76 13.62 12.65 -4.41
C TRP A 76 14.72 11.59 -4.47
N SER A 77 15.92 11.95 -4.94
CA SER A 77 17.07 11.01 -4.97
C SER A 77 17.54 10.61 -3.58
N TYR A 78 17.19 11.39 -2.55
CA TYR A 78 17.50 11.11 -1.15
C TYR A 78 16.39 10.34 -0.41
N ILE A 79 15.31 10.00 -1.08
CA ILE A 79 14.22 9.24 -0.46
C ILE A 79 14.53 7.75 -0.50
N VAL A 80 14.42 7.13 0.66
CA VAL A 80 14.56 5.68 0.82
C VAL A 80 13.28 5.13 1.43
N HIS A 81 12.75 4.06 0.86
CA HIS A 81 11.68 3.30 1.47
C HIS A 81 12.27 2.46 2.61
N GLY A 82 12.04 2.87 3.86
CA GLY A 82 12.68 2.28 5.03
C GLY A 82 11.91 1.09 5.60
N GLU A 83 10.58 1.18 5.63
CA GLU A 83 9.73 0.18 6.28
C GLU A 83 8.34 0.15 5.62
N GLN A 84 7.71 -1.02 5.62
CA GLN A 84 6.34 -1.21 5.19
C GLN A 84 5.67 -2.23 6.11
N GLU A 85 4.54 -1.85 6.70
CA GLU A 85 3.69 -2.72 7.50
C GLU A 85 2.32 -2.86 6.86
N PHE A 86 1.75 -4.06 6.92
CA PHE A 86 0.38 -4.35 6.50
C PHE A 86 -0.36 -5.05 7.63
N GLU A 87 -1.53 -4.55 7.98
CA GLU A 87 -2.45 -5.19 8.90
C GLU A 87 -3.75 -5.48 8.15
N TYR A 88 -4.13 -6.77 8.08
CA TYR A 88 -5.31 -7.23 7.38
C TYR A 88 -6.39 -7.65 8.37
N PHE A 89 -7.55 -7.02 8.29
CA PHE A 89 -8.75 -7.38 9.06
C PHE A 89 -9.67 -8.32 8.27
N ALA A 90 -9.51 -8.34 6.96
CA ALA A 90 -10.21 -9.23 6.04
C ALA A 90 -9.34 -9.50 4.80
N PRO A 91 -9.49 -10.65 4.13
CA PRO A 91 -8.82 -10.91 2.86
C PRO A 91 -9.26 -9.92 1.79
N VAL A 92 -8.31 -9.48 0.99
CA VAL A 92 -8.57 -8.75 -0.26
C VAL A 92 -8.64 -9.77 -1.39
N VAL A 93 -9.71 -9.74 -2.17
CA VAL A 93 -9.95 -10.72 -3.23
C VAL A 93 -10.25 -10.05 -4.57
N ALA A 94 -10.08 -10.80 -5.65
CA ALA A 94 -10.45 -10.35 -6.99
C ALA A 94 -11.92 -9.93 -7.03
N GLY A 95 -12.21 -8.79 -7.64
CA GLY A 95 -13.54 -8.19 -7.70
C GLY A 95 -13.85 -7.20 -6.57
N ASP A 96 -12.98 -7.10 -5.55
CA ASP A 96 -13.14 -6.05 -4.55
C ASP A 96 -12.90 -4.67 -5.17
N VAL A 97 -13.69 -3.70 -4.73
CA VAL A 97 -13.48 -2.29 -4.99
C VAL A 97 -13.02 -1.66 -3.68
N LEU A 98 -11.77 -1.23 -3.64
CA LEU A 98 -11.14 -0.70 -2.44
C LEU A 98 -11.18 0.83 -2.47
N THR A 99 -11.70 1.43 -1.42
CA THR A 99 -11.56 2.86 -1.15
C THR A 99 -10.38 3.07 -0.22
N ALA A 100 -9.36 3.77 -0.70
CA ALA A 100 -8.17 4.10 0.08
C ALA A 100 -8.24 5.53 0.61
N ARG A 101 -7.80 5.73 1.84
CA ARG A 101 -7.63 7.05 2.48
C ARG A 101 -6.24 7.14 3.06
N GLU A 102 -5.52 8.14 2.64
CA GLU A 102 -4.15 8.40 3.13
C GLU A 102 -4.14 9.49 4.18
N ARG A 103 -3.23 9.36 5.13
CA ARG A 103 -2.82 10.44 6.03
C ARG A 103 -1.33 10.40 6.29
N ILE A 104 -0.72 11.54 6.52
CA ILE A 104 0.63 11.60 7.05
C ILE A 104 0.51 11.45 8.57
N ALA A 105 0.79 10.26 9.09
CA ALA A 105 0.64 9.96 10.50
C ALA A 105 1.66 10.73 11.35
N SER A 106 2.91 10.80 10.89
CA SER A 106 3.97 11.54 11.58
C SER A 106 5.10 11.94 10.64
N ILE A 107 5.79 13.01 11.01
CA ILE A 107 7.09 13.38 10.45
C ILE A 107 8.02 13.61 11.63
N THR A 108 9.08 12.80 11.73
CA THR A 108 10.06 12.86 12.82
C THR A 108 11.46 13.09 12.29
N GLU A 109 12.31 13.66 13.12
CA GLU A 109 13.72 13.85 12.80
C GLU A 109 14.58 12.99 13.74
N LYS A 110 15.57 12.33 13.18
CA LYS A 110 16.48 11.45 13.90
C LYS A 110 17.90 11.70 13.44
N GLU A 111 18.82 11.75 14.38
CA GLU A 111 20.25 11.77 14.05
C GLU A 111 20.76 10.38 13.69
N SER A 112 21.47 10.29 12.59
CA SER A 112 22.13 9.09 12.13
C SER A 112 23.63 9.28 12.07
N ARG A 113 24.38 8.34 12.60
CA ARG A 113 25.86 8.37 12.56
C ARG A 113 26.43 8.38 11.14
N ARG A 114 25.68 7.82 10.16
CA ARG A 114 26.15 7.69 8.77
C ARG A 114 25.57 8.74 7.83
N ALA A 115 24.33 9.17 8.07
CA ALA A 115 23.58 10.04 7.17
C ALA A 115 23.34 11.46 7.73
N GLY A 116 23.84 11.77 8.93
CA GLY A 116 23.52 13.06 9.58
C GLY A 116 22.05 13.10 10.02
N LYS A 117 21.36 14.18 9.71
CA LYS A 117 19.93 14.32 10.01
C LYS A 117 19.09 13.49 9.03
N LEU A 118 18.28 12.60 9.57
CA LEU A 118 17.34 11.77 8.86
C LEU A 118 15.92 12.20 9.21
N GLN A 119 15.10 12.55 8.22
CA GLN A 119 13.68 12.79 8.42
C GLN A 119 12.91 11.55 8.03
N ILE A 120 12.01 11.10 8.91
CA ILE A 120 11.16 9.91 8.71
C ILE A 120 9.71 10.38 8.63
N ALA A 121 9.07 10.17 7.49
CA ALA A 121 7.65 10.37 7.31
C ALA A 121 6.94 9.01 7.33
N VAL A 122 5.90 8.90 8.15
CA VAL A 122 5.01 7.74 8.18
C VAL A 122 3.71 8.12 7.49
N ILE A 123 3.42 7.44 6.38
CA ILE A 123 2.15 7.57 5.67
C ILE A 123 1.33 6.32 5.98
N GLU A 124 0.15 6.54 6.51
CA GLU A 124 -0.82 5.49 6.79
C GLU A 124 -1.91 5.53 5.73
N THR A 125 -2.23 4.37 5.17
CA THR A 125 -3.33 4.21 4.22
C THR A 125 -4.30 3.17 4.76
N THR A 126 -5.56 3.56 4.91
CA THR A 126 -6.65 2.63 5.25
C THR A 126 -7.42 2.27 4.00
N PHE A 127 -7.72 0.98 3.86
CA PHE A 127 -8.49 0.45 2.74
C PHE A 127 -9.81 -0.13 3.26
N HIS A 128 -10.89 0.22 2.63
CA HIS A 128 -12.20 -0.39 2.85
C HIS A 128 -12.70 -0.97 1.53
N ASN A 129 -13.26 -2.18 1.57
CA ASN A 129 -13.93 -2.72 0.40
C ASN A 129 -15.39 -2.24 0.33
N GLN A 130 -16.11 -2.65 -0.70
CA GLN A 130 -17.51 -2.26 -0.92
C GLN A 130 -18.49 -2.73 0.17
N ARG A 131 -18.03 -3.56 1.10
CA ARG A 131 -18.82 -4.06 2.23
C ARG A 131 -18.59 -3.29 3.52
N GLY A 132 -17.57 -2.42 3.55
CA GLY A 132 -17.21 -1.59 4.70
C GLY A 132 -16.02 -2.08 5.48
#